data_e561732fd072fdcc7cdac5bdb78696b1
#
_entry.id   e561732fd072fdcc7cdac5bdb78696b1
#
_cell.length_a   1.000
_cell.length_b   1.000
_cell.length_c   1.000
_cell.angle_alpha   90.00
_cell.angle_beta   90.00
_cell.angle_gamma   90.00
#
_symmetry.space_group_name_H-M   'P 1'
#
loop_
_entity.id
_entity.type
_entity.pdbx_description
1 polymer ?
#
loop_
_entity_poly.entity_id
_entity_poly.type
_entity_poly.pdbx_seq_one_letter_code
_entity_poly.pdbx_strand_id
1 'polypeptide(L)'
;MIVDAFLVNKNGPSALAEVLERPGSAMKPSMALVGLNHAGSSANRSEALIEAFRKAGSLTPMKLKLSDVEMEAMMLRVAAEGSAIRGEQAYRRAGMQCIVCHAIGGAGGIIGPDLVSIGASAPVDYLIESMLEPSKKIKEGYHTAVVTTRAGDVVAGAIARQDDTEIVVRDAKGMEVRVPR
;
A
#
# COMPACT_ATOMS: atom_id res chain seq x y z
N MET A 1 1.41 10.01 -13.63
CA MET A 1 -0.09 10.12 -13.76
C MET A 1 -0.51 11.53 -13.36
N ILE A 2 -1.71 12.04 -13.77
CA ILE A 2 -2.15 13.41 -13.39
C ILE A 2 -2.18 13.58 -11.86
N VAL A 3 -2.62 12.56 -11.13
CA VAL A 3 -2.68 12.57 -9.65
C VAL A 3 -1.31 12.87 -9.03
N ASP A 4 -0.24 12.30 -9.56
CA ASP A 4 1.11 12.49 -9.01
C ASP A 4 1.55 13.96 -9.04
N ALA A 5 1.13 14.72 -10.08
CA ALA A 5 1.43 16.15 -10.18
C ALA A 5 0.79 16.97 -9.03
N PHE A 6 -0.34 16.53 -8.50
CA PHE A 6 -0.94 17.15 -7.32
C PHE A 6 -0.25 16.69 -6.02
N LEU A 7 0.15 15.41 -5.95
CA LEU A 7 0.74 14.85 -4.74
C LEU A 7 2.14 15.40 -4.40
N VAL A 8 2.88 15.94 -5.36
CA VAL A 8 4.19 16.58 -5.12
C VAL A 8 4.07 17.99 -4.54
N ASN A 9 2.91 18.65 -4.63
CA ASN A 9 2.70 20.00 -4.14
C ASN A 9 2.02 19.98 -2.76
N LYS A 10 2.45 20.85 -1.84
CA LYS A 10 1.92 20.90 -0.46
C LYS A 10 0.39 21.04 -0.40
N ASN A 11 -0.19 21.89 -1.27
CA ASN A 11 -1.64 22.15 -1.30
C ASN A 11 -2.35 21.34 -2.39
N GLY A 12 -1.62 20.55 -3.16
CA GLY A 12 -2.16 19.79 -4.29
C GLY A 12 -3.21 18.76 -3.88
N PRO A 13 -3.00 17.95 -2.81
CA PRO A 13 -4.00 17.00 -2.34
C PRO A 13 -5.33 17.65 -1.98
N SER A 14 -5.31 18.79 -1.28
CA SER A 14 -6.53 19.52 -0.90
C SER A 14 -7.26 20.09 -2.12
N ALA A 15 -6.53 20.70 -3.04
CA ALA A 15 -7.11 21.24 -4.27
C ALA A 15 -7.76 20.14 -5.13
N LEU A 16 -7.13 18.97 -5.23
CA LEU A 16 -7.69 17.83 -5.96
C LEU A 16 -8.92 17.27 -5.24
N ALA A 17 -8.93 17.19 -3.92
CA ALA A 17 -10.08 16.75 -3.14
C ALA A 17 -11.30 17.66 -3.39
N GLU A 18 -11.12 18.98 -3.36
CA GLU A 18 -12.17 19.96 -3.65
C GLU A 18 -12.77 19.78 -5.07
N VAL A 19 -11.93 19.47 -6.06
CA VAL A 19 -12.39 19.21 -7.43
C VAL A 19 -13.22 17.92 -7.48
N LEU A 20 -12.77 16.87 -6.79
CA LEU A 20 -13.47 15.59 -6.75
C LEU A 20 -14.81 15.63 -5.99
N GLU A 21 -15.01 16.60 -5.13
CA GLU A 21 -16.26 16.80 -4.38
C GLU A 21 -17.31 17.63 -5.15
N ARG A 22 -16.93 18.20 -6.30
CA ARG A 22 -17.87 18.98 -7.12
C ARG A 22 -18.94 18.09 -7.77
N PRO A 23 -20.17 18.62 -8.00
CA PRO A 23 -21.16 17.91 -8.79
C PRO A 23 -20.60 17.53 -10.17
N GLY A 24 -20.82 16.29 -10.59
CA GLY A 24 -20.33 15.78 -11.88
C GLY A 24 -18.93 15.16 -11.84
N SER A 25 -18.26 15.11 -10.70
CA SER A 25 -16.94 14.48 -10.56
C SER A 25 -16.99 12.95 -10.41
N ALA A 26 -18.16 12.33 -10.57
CA ALA A 26 -18.30 10.87 -10.52
C ALA A 26 -17.37 10.19 -11.55
N MET A 27 -16.69 9.14 -11.12
CA MET A 27 -15.73 8.41 -11.95
C MET A 27 -15.94 6.90 -11.88
N LYS A 28 -15.34 6.17 -12.81
CA LYS A 28 -15.38 4.70 -12.78
C LYS A 28 -14.67 4.20 -11.50
N PRO A 29 -15.23 3.19 -10.80
CA PRO A 29 -14.63 2.62 -9.59
C PRO A 29 -13.15 2.24 -9.74
N SER A 30 -12.76 1.70 -10.91
CA SER A 30 -11.38 1.33 -11.20
C SER A 30 -10.43 2.54 -11.24
N MET A 31 -10.88 3.68 -11.74
CA MET A 31 -10.09 4.92 -11.77
C MET A 31 -9.97 5.51 -10.36
N ALA A 32 -11.06 5.53 -9.61
CA ALA A 32 -11.07 5.99 -8.23
C ALA A 32 -10.13 5.15 -7.35
N LEU A 33 -10.12 3.83 -7.54
CA LEU A 33 -9.24 2.92 -6.80
C LEU A 33 -7.75 3.20 -7.08
N VAL A 34 -7.39 3.47 -8.34
CA VAL A 34 -6.01 3.87 -8.70
C VAL A 34 -5.65 5.19 -8.02
N GLY A 35 -6.53 6.20 -8.09
CA GLY A 35 -6.32 7.50 -7.44
C GLY A 35 -6.18 7.37 -5.92
N LEU A 36 -7.02 6.56 -5.30
CA LEU A 36 -6.99 6.26 -3.86
C LEU A 36 -5.67 5.60 -3.45
N ASN A 37 -5.18 4.62 -4.22
CA ASN A 37 -3.91 3.95 -3.95
C ASN A 37 -2.73 4.93 -4.03
N HIS A 38 -2.69 5.80 -5.07
CA HIS A 38 -1.65 6.82 -5.17
C HIS A 38 -1.70 7.82 -4.01
N ALA A 39 -2.89 8.30 -3.65
CA ALA A 39 -3.07 9.22 -2.53
C ALA A 39 -2.67 8.57 -1.19
N GLY A 40 -2.99 7.29 -1.01
CA GLY A 40 -2.70 6.54 0.21
C GLY A 40 -1.22 6.21 0.40
N SER A 41 -0.47 6.01 -0.70
CA SER A 41 0.96 5.69 -0.69
C SER A 41 1.88 6.92 -0.80
N SER A 42 1.31 8.11 -0.99
CA SER A 42 2.08 9.36 -1.11
C SER A 42 2.68 9.81 0.22
N ALA A 43 3.87 10.43 0.16
CA ALA A 43 4.45 11.15 1.30
C ALA A 43 3.55 12.31 1.78
N ASN A 44 2.77 12.93 0.87
CA ASN A 44 1.76 13.94 1.15
C ASN A 44 0.36 13.31 1.28
N ARG A 45 0.25 12.20 2.02
CA ARG A 45 -1.00 11.51 2.27
C ARG A 45 -2.04 12.48 2.83
N SER A 46 -3.24 12.47 2.26
CA SER A 46 -4.37 13.30 2.67
C SER A 46 -5.63 12.43 2.80
N GLU A 47 -6.17 12.33 4.01
CA GLU A 47 -7.40 11.58 4.25
C GLU A 47 -8.60 12.22 3.50
N ALA A 48 -8.61 13.55 3.37
CA ALA A 48 -9.63 14.24 2.59
C ALA A 48 -9.61 13.81 1.12
N LEU A 49 -8.42 13.68 0.51
CA LEU A 49 -8.29 13.23 -0.87
C LEU A 49 -8.66 11.75 -1.02
N ILE A 50 -8.28 10.90 -0.07
CA ILE A 50 -8.66 9.48 -0.06
C ILE A 50 -10.18 9.35 -0.02
N GLU A 51 -10.84 10.10 0.86
CA GLU A 51 -12.30 10.09 0.98
C GLU A 51 -12.99 10.67 -0.26
N ALA A 52 -12.44 11.73 -0.87
CA ALA A 52 -12.95 12.30 -2.10
C ALA A 52 -12.90 11.28 -3.27
N PHE A 53 -11.80 10.53 -3.43
CA PHE A 53 -11.74 9.43 -4.40
C PHE A 53 -12.74 8.33 -4.10
N ARG A 54 -12.92 7.98 -2.82
CA ARG A 54 -13.89 6.96 -2.41
C ARG A 54 -15.31 7.36 -2.82
N LYS A 55 -15.71 8.59 -2.51
CA LYS A 55 -17.03 9.13 -2.88
C LYS A 55 -17.22 9.22 -4.40
N ALA A 56 -16.24 9.82 -5.11
CA ALA A 56 -16.30 9.99 -6.55
C ALA A 56 -16.41 8.64 -7.31
N GLY A 57 -15.78 7.59 -6.79
CA GLY A 57 -15.85 6.22 -7.34
C GLY A 57 -16.99 5.37 -6.81
N SER A 58 -17.84 5.89 -5.92
CA SER A 58 -18.87 5.11 -5.19
C SER A 58 -18.29 3.84 -4.54
N LEU A 59 -17.06 3.94 -4.01
CA LEU A 59 -16.38 2.81 -3.39
C LEU A 59 -16.90 2.59 -1.97
N THR A 60 -17.36 1.38 -1.67
CA THR A 60 -17.74 1.01 -0.31
C THR A 60 -16.50 1.04 0.59
N PRO A 61 -16.57 1.67 1.78
CA PRO A 61 -15.48 1.60 2.75
C PRO A 61 -15.16 0.14 3.08
N MET A 62 -13.89 -0.24 2.94
CA MET A 62 -13.46 -1.57 3.36
C MET A 62 -13.34 -1.59 4.89
N LYS A 63 -13.97 -2.58 5.52
CA LYS A 63 -13.77 -2.85 6.94
C LYS A 63 -12.39 -3.46 7.12
N LEU A 64 -11.47 -2.69 7.69
CA LEU A 64 -10.07 -3.12 7.86
C LEU A 64 -9.88 -4.04 9.05
N LYS A 65 -10.77 -3.97 10.06
CA LYS A 65 -10.69 -4.80 11.25
C LYS A 65 -11.92 -5.71 11.33
N LEU A 66 -11.72 -7.01 11.27
CA LEU A 66 -12.77 -8.01 11.45
C LEU A 66 -12.92 -8.37 12.92
N SER A 67 -14.15 -8.66 13.35
CA SER A 67 -14.39 -9.39 14.60
C SER A 67 -14.04 -10.86 14.42
N ASP A 68 -13.94 -11.62 15.52
CA ASP A 68 -13.61 -13.05 15.47
C ASP A 68 -14.62 -13.84 14.61
N VAL A 69 -15.91 -13.52 14.72
CA VAL A 69 -16.98 -14.16 13.92
C VAL A 69 -16.83 -13.84 12.43
N GLU A 70 -16.48 -12.61 12.08
CA GLU A 70 -16.26 -12.21 10.68
C GLU A 70 -14.97 -12.82 10.12
N MET A 71 -13.93 -12.97 10.93
CA MET A 71 -12.70 -13.65 10.56
C MET A 71 -12.97 -15.11 10.25
N GLU A 72 -13.68 -15.81 11.12
CA GLU A 72 -14.08 -17.21 10.91
C GLU A 72 -14.90 -17.37 9.63
N ALA A 73 -15.91 -16.52 9.42
CA ALA A 73 -16.71 -16.52 8.19
C ALA A 73 -15.85 -16.26 6.93
N MET A 74 -14.86 -15.36 7.01
CA MET A 74 -13.95 -15.10 5.91
C MET A 74 -13.03 -16.29 5.63
N MET A 75 -12.51 -16.95 6.66
CA MET A 75 -11.69 -18.16 6.52
C MET A 75 -12.47 -19.30 5.85
N LEU A 76 -13.74 -19.52 6.25
CA LEU A 76 -14.62 -20.51 5.61
C LEU A 76 -14.85 -20.19 4.13
N ARG A 77 -15.04 -18.92 3.79
CA ARG A 77 -15.17 -18.49 2.38
C ARG A 77 -13.88 -18.70 1.60
N VAL A 78 -12.72 -18.40 2.17
CA VAL A 78 -11.42 -18.66 1.53
C VAL A 78 -11.25 -20.16 1.25
N ALA A 79 -11.63 -21.03 2.20
CA ALA A 79 -11.54 -22.47 2.02
C ALA A 79 -12.50 -23.00 0.93
N ALA A 80 -13.71 -22.44 0.85
CA ALA A 80 -14.75 -22.91 -0.08
C ALA A 80 -14.59 -22.31 -1.49
N GLU A 81 -14.20 -21.03 -1.60
CA GLU A 81 -14.25 -20.27 -2.84
C GLU A 81 -12.86 -19.84 -3.35
N GLY A 82 -11.81 -20.05 -2.55
CA GLY A 82 -10.44 -19.64 -2.88
C GLY A 82 -9.93 -20.30 -4.16
N SER A 83 -9.09 -19.56 -4.92
CA SER A 83 -8.48 -20.06 -6.15
C SER A 83 -7.09 -19.46 -6.32
N ALA A 84 -6.09 -20.31 -6.36
CA ALA A 84 -4.70 -19.90 -6.58
C ALA A 84 -4.53 -19.13 -7.89
N ILE A 85 -5.21 -19.57 -8.97
CA ILE A 85 -5.14 -18.92 -10.29
C ILE A 85 -5.71 -17.49 -10.23
N ARG A 86 -6.89 -17.31 -9.62
CA ARG A 86 -7.45 -15.97 -9.44
C ARG A 86 -6.62 -15.11 -8.51
N GLY A 87 -6.03 -15.71 -7.49
CA GLY A 87 -5.12 -15.03 -6.56
C GLY A 87 -3.88 -14.51 -7.28
N GLU A 88 -3.24 -15.31 -8.12
CA GLU A 88 -2.11 -14.90 -8.94
C GLU A 88 -2.49 -13.76 -9.91
N GLN A 89 -3.63 -13.88 -10.57
CA GLN A 89 -4.13 -12.82 -11.45
C GLN A 89 -4.37 -11.50 -10.69
N ALA A 90 -4.91 -11.57 -9.47
CA ALA A 90 -5.10 -10.40 -8.61
C ALA A 90 -3.74 -9.80 -8.20
N TYR A 91 -2.78 -10.62 -7.76
CA TYR A 91 -1.43 -10.19 -7.39
C TYR A 91 -0.72 -9.46 -8.54
N ARG A 92 -0.86 -9.93 -9.78
CA ARG A 92 -0.22 -9.33 -10.97
C ARG A 92 -0.99 -8.14 -11.54
N ARG A 93 -2.21 -7.88 -11.08
CA ARG A 93 -3.05 -6.80 -11.59
C ARG A 93 -2.44 -5.43 -11.23
N ALA A 94 -2.20 -4.59 -12.24
CA ALA A 94 -1.59 -3.26 -12.06
C ALA A 94 -2.29 -2.38 -11.03
N GLY A 95 -3.63 -2.45 -10.91
CA GLY A 95 -4.41 -1.69 -9.93
C GLY A 95 -4.26 -2.17 -8.48
N MET A 96 -3.78 -3.41 -8.26
CA MET A 96 -3.54 -3.96 -6.91
C MET A 96 -2.12 -3.66 -6.40
N GLN A 97 -1.18 -3.45 -7.30
CA GLN A 97 0.23 -3.08 -7.04
C GLN A 97 1.04 -4.06 -6.15
N CYS A 98 0.54 -5.25 -5.88
CA CYS A 98 1.23 -6.21 -5.00
C CYS A 98 2.63 -6.55 -5.50
N ILE A 99 2.76 -6.83 -6.82
CA ILE A 99 4.02 -7.17 -7.49
C ILE A 99 5.07 -6.05 -7.45
N VAL A 100 4.67 -4.81 -7.24
CA VAL A 100 5.59 -3.65 -7.15
C VAL A 100 6.48 -3.75 -5.90
N CYS A 101 5.91 -4.26 -4.81
CA CYS A 101 6.60 -4.36 -3.53
C CYS A 101 7.05 -5.78 -3.19
N HIS A 102 6.28 -6.79 -3.60
CA HIS A 102 6.52 -8.19 -3.25
C HIS A 102 6.96 -9.01 -4.46
N ALA A 103 7.90 -9.90 -4.28
CA ALA A 103 8.23 -10.95 -5.24
C ALA A 103 7.45 -12.24 -4.93
N ILE A 104 7.34 -13.13 -5.93
CA ILE A 104 7.04 -14.55 -5.76
C ILE A 104 8.14 -15.33 -6.47
N GLY A 105 8.97 -16.06 -5.71
CA GLY A 105 10.11 -16.79 -6.26
C GLY A 105 11.15 -15.88 -6.92
N GLY A 106 11.39 -14.71 -6.37
CA GLY A 106 12.34 -13.73 -6.89
C GLY A 106 11.80 -12.85 -8.03
N ALA A 107 10.60 -13.12 -8.56
CA ALA A 107 9.99 -12.32 -9.62
C ALA A 107 9.03 -11.28 -9.03
N GLY A 108 9.42 -10.02 -9.03
CA GLY A 108 8.67 -8.90 -8.45
C GLY A 108 9.54 -7.91 -7.69
N GLY A 109 8.90 -7.04 -6.89
CA GLY A 109 9.58 -6.04 -6.07
C GLY A 109 10.26 -6.63 -4.84
N ILE A 110 11.20 -5.88 -4.28
CA ILE A 110 12.03 -6.26 -3.14
C ILE A 110 11.82 -5.38 -1.90
N ILE A 111 10.87 -4.46 -1.95
CA ILE A 111 10.50 -3.60 -0.81
C ILE A 111 9.85 -4.41 0.29
N GLY A 112 8.97 -5.34 -0.11
CA GLY A 112 8.32 -6.30 0.78
C GLY A 112 8.98 -7.68 0.71
N PRO A 113 8.67 -8.59 1.65
CA PRO A 113 9.17 -9.96 1.62
C PRO A 113 8.67 -10.73 0.39
N ASP A 114 9.48 -11.69 -0.09
CA ASP A 114 9.06 -12.66 -1.09
C ASP A 114 7.93 -13.54 -0.52
N LEU A 115 6.87 -13.71 -1.30
CA LEU A 115 5.65 -14.41 -0.90
C LEU A 115 5.64 -15.90 -1.27
N VAL A 116 6.74 -16.43 -1.87
CA VAL A 116 6.79 -17.81 -2.38
C VAL A 116 6.44 -18.87 -1.34
N SER A 117 6.83 -18.67 -0.09
CA SER A 117 6.62 -19.64 1.00
C SER A 117 5.49 -19.28 1.97
N ILE A 118 4.90 -18.07 1.85
CA ILE A 118 3.99 -17.55 2.87
C ILE A 118 2.75 -18.43 3.04
N GLY A 119 2.22 -18.99 1.95
CA GLY A 119 1.05 -19.87 1.99
C GLY A 119 1.27 -21.21 2.69
N ALA A 120 2.54 -21.65 2.82
CA ALA A 120 2.89 -22.86 3.57
C ALA A 120 3.29 -22.56 5.02
N SER A 121 3.67 -21.33 5.34
CA SER A 121 4.22 -20.95 6.65
C SER A 121 3.27 -20.14 7.52
N ALA A 122 2.19 -19.59 6.96
CA ALA A 122 1.25 -18.74 7.67
C ALA A 122 -0.18 -19.29 7.59
N PRO A 123 -0.94 -19.28 8.71
CA PRO A 123 -2.34 -19.67 8.70
C PRO A 123 -3.20 -18.61 7.98
N VAL A 124 -4.41 -19.02 7.56
CA VAL A 124 -5.29 -18.22 6.69
C VAL A 124 -5.73 -16.91 7.36
N ASP A 125 -6.03 -16.93 8.66
CA ASP A 125 -6.38 -15.73 9.44
C ASP A 125 -5.24 -14.71 9.44
N TYR A 126 -3.99 -15.16 9.61
CA TYR A 126 -2.81 -14.30 9.51
C TYR A 126 -2.70 -13.64 8.13
N LEU A 127 -2.95 -14.40 7.05
CA LEU A 127 -2.90 -13.87 5.68
C LEU A 127 -4.00 -12.83 5.43
N ILE A 128 -5.22 -13.09 5.91
CA ILE A 128 -6.34 -12.15 5.83
C ILE A 128 -6.00 -10.87 6.61
N GLU A 129 -5.55 -11.00 7.86
CA GLU A 129 -5.19 -9.88 8.71
C GLU A 129 -4.06 -9.05 8.11
N SER A 130 -3.02 -9.68 7.54
CA SER A 130 -1.90 -8.99 6.91
C SER A 130 -2.31 -8.14 5.71
N MET A 131 -3.38 -8.50 5.01
CA MET A 131 -3.94 -7.69 3.92
C MET A 131 -4.83 -6.56 4.43
N LEU A 132 -5.56 -6.76 5.52
CA LEU A 132 -6.50 -5.78 6.06
C LEU A 132 -5.82 -4.77 7.00
N GLU A 133 -4.87 -5.23 7.81
CA GLU A 133 -4.13 -4.44 8.79
C GLU A 133 -2.60 -4.56 8.53
N PRO A 134 -2.07 -4.09 7.38
CA PRO A 134 -0.71 -4.38 6.93
C PRO A 134 0.39 -3.89 7.87
N SER A 135 0.08 -2.90 8.72
CA SER A 135 1.03 -2.37 9.71
C SER A 135 1.02 -3.11 11.05
N LYS A 136 0.12 -4.08 11.24
CA LYS A 136 -0.05 -4.78 12.52
C LYS A 136 1.10 -5.75 12.80
N LYS A 137 1.59 -6.43 11.76
CA LYS A 137 2.67 -7.41 11.84
C LYS A 137 3.61 -7.22 10.65
N ILE A 138 4.69 -6.48 10.87
CA ILE A 138 5.72 -6.25 9.85
C ILE A 138 6.88 -7.19 10.13
N LYS A 139 7.26 -7.97 9.12
CA LYS A 139 8.43 -8.84 9.21
C LYS A 139 9.68 -8.02 9.48
N GLU A 140 10.56 -8.50 10.35
CA GLU A 140 11.84 -7.85 10.63
C GLU A 140 12.63 -7.56 9.36
N GLY A 141 13.23 -6.38 9.28
CA GLY A 141 13.96 -5.90 8.10
C GLY A 141 13.07 -5.31 6.99
N TYR A 142 11.72 -5.29 7.17
CA TYR A 142 10.79 -4.73 6.19
C TYR A 142 10.01 -3.50 6.69
N HIS A 143 10.42 -2.95 7.83
CA HIS A 143 9.89 -1.65 8.27
C HIS A 143 10.27 -0.58 7.27
N THR A 144 9.28 0.14 6.74
CA THR A 144 9.49 1.22 5.79
C THR A 144 9.49 2.57 6.49
N ALA A 145 10.29 3.50 5.97
CA ALA A 145 10.33 4.89 6.42
C ALA A 145 10.33 5.84 5.24
N VAL A 146 9.83 7.03 5.48
CA VAL A 146 10.05 8.21 4.63
C VAL A 146 10.91 9.15 5.46
N VAL A 147 12.13 9.37 4.98
CA VAL A 147 13.11 10.23 5.64
C VAL A 147 13.24 11.51 4.84
N THR A 148 12.97 12.65 5.45
CA THR A 148 13.22 13.96 4.86
C THR A 148 14.53 14.51 5.41
N THR A 149 15.49 14.79 4.54
CA THR A 149 16.76 15.40 4.93
C THR A 149 16.58 16.87 5.31
N ARG A 150 17.58 17.46 5.98
CA ARG A 150 17.58 18.91 6.28
C ARG A 150 17.61 19.76 5.00
N ALA A 151 18.12 19.23 3.91
CA ALA A 151 18.13 19.88 2.60
C ALA A 151 16.77 19.81 1.87
N GLY A 152 15.81 19.02 2.41
CA GLY A 152 14.48 18.83 1.83
C GLY A 152 14.36 17.63 0.89
N ASP A 153 15.43 16.85 0.70
CA ASP A 153 15.37 15.61 -0.08
C ASP A 153 14.55 14.56 0.66
N VAL A 154 13.77 13.79 -0.10
CA VAL A 154 12.93 12.72 0.45
C VAL A 154 13.47 11.37 0.01
N VAL A 155 13.78 10.51 0.97
CA VAL A 155 14.21 9.12 0.77
C VAL A 155 13.16 8.20 1.38
N ALA A 156 12.59 7.30 0.58
CA ALA A 156 11.58 6.35 1.01
C ALA A 156 12.01 4.91 0.70
N GLY A 157 11.79 4.00 1.64
CA GLY A 157 12.12 2.60 1.46
C GLY A 157 12.13 1.81 2.77
N ALA A 158 12.64 0.58 2.70
CA ALA A 158 12.81 -0.25 3.89
C ALA A 158 14.04 0.20 4.70
N ILE A 159 13.93 0.25 6.02
CA ILE A 159 15.06 0.53 6.90
C ILE A 159 15.98 -0.69 6.88
N ALA A 160 17.14 -0.56 6.23
CA ALA A 160 18.16 -1.61 6.20
C ALA A 160 18.99 -1.61 7.49
N ARG A 161 19.32 -0.41 8.01
CA ARG A 161 20.04 -0.21 9.27
C ARG A 161 19.72 1.17 9.84
N GLN A 162 19.74 1.27 11.15
CA GLN A 162 19.60 2.53 11.86
C GLN A 162 20.48 2.51 13.11
N ASP A 163 21.25 3.58 13.32
CA ASP A 163 22.04 3.82 14.53
C ASP A 163 21.95 5.31 14.92
N ASP A 164 22.78 5.73 15.89
CA ASP A 164 22.75 7.10 16.41
C ASP A 164 23.27 8.15 15.42
N THR A 165 23.96 7.73 14.37
CA THR A 165 24.65 8.61 13.41
C THR A 165 23.98 8.65 12.06
N GLU A 166 23.35 7.55 11.63
CA GLU A 166 22.75 7.44 10.30
C GLU A 166 21.53 6.52 10.27
N ILE A 167 20.71 6.72 9.27
CA ILE A 167 19.67 5.78 8.83
C ILE A 167 20.02 5.33 7.42
N VAL A 168 20.11 4.02 7.19
CA VAL A 168 20.30 3.44 5.86
C VAL A 168 18.96 2.93 5.35
N VAL A 169 18.47 3.51 4.28
CA VAL A 169 17.19 3.17 3.65
C VAL A 169 17.46 2.44 2.34
N ARG A 170 16.89 1.27 2.16
CA ARG A 170 16.91 0.53 0.90
C ARG A 170 15.68 0.92 0.08
N ASP A 171 15.93 1.55 -1.05
CA ASP A 171 14.88 2.02 -1.96
C ASP A 171 14.22 0.88 -2.76
N ALA A 172 13.25 1.22 -3.60
CA ALA A 172 12.51 0.29 -4.44
C ALA A 172 13.38 -0.44 -5.47
N LYS A 173 14.58 0.07 -5.76
CA LYS A 173 15.56 -0.53 -6.69
C LYS A 173 16.59 -1.40 -5.96
N GLY A 174 16.48 -1.51 -4.62
CA GLY A 174 17.45 -2.21 -3.79
C GLY A 174 18.71 -1.41 -3.47
N MET A 175 18.75 -0.13 -3.84
CA MET A 175 19.89 0.75 -3.57
C MET A 175 19.82 1.25 -2.12
N GLU A 176 20.95 1.20 -1.42
CA GLU A 176 21.06 1.73 -0.07
C GLU A 176 21.43 3.21 -0.11
N VAL A 177 20.57 4.02 0.47
CA VAL A 177 20.80 5.46 0.64
C VAL A 177 21.07 5.73 2.12
N ARG A 178 22.22 6.32 2.43
CA ARG A 178 22.62 6.70 3.78
C ARG A 178 22.18 8.13 4.06
N VAL A 179 21.43 8.30 5.12
CA VAL A 179 20.94 9.62 5.56
C VAL A 179 21.51 9.89 6.94
N PRO A 180 22.43 10.87 7.09
CA PRO A 180 22.95 11.29 8.40
C PRO A 180 21.82 11.86 9.27
N ARG A 181 21.91 11.64 10.59
CA ARG A 181 20.97 12.18 11.59
C ARG A 181 21.24 13.61 12.00
#